data_1db5bf2ee3876cea043c81ba3f485edb
#
_entry.id   1db5bf2ee3876cea043c81ba3f485edb
#
_cell.length_a   1.000
_cell.length_b   1.000
_cell.length_c   1.000
_cell.angle_alpha   90.00
_cell.angle_beta   90.00
_cell.angle_gamma   90.00
#
_symmetry.space_group_name_H-M   'P 1'
#
loop_
_entity.id
_entity.type
_entity.pdbx_description
1 polymer ?
#
loop_
_entity_poly.entity_id
_entity_poly.type
_entity_poly.pdbx_seq_one_letter_code
_entity_poly.pdbx_strand_id
1 'polypeptide(L)'
;MTLTLIEEVKETAIDYLKDNECMNTYGCDLHNEIFNTDYFCCYTSDCKKYLEEYGVFEAVEKVQEYEKFNFGEVTTDLSDPFKLLNMLVYILGEEFLNNSNTLTNTYWNEYIPENEYKTIIEELQEV
;
A
#
# COMPACT_ATOMS: atom_id res chain seq x y z
N MET A 1 -18.85 3.30 11.60
CA MET A 1 -18.59 3.89 10.27
C MET A 1 -17.60 3.01 9.51
N THR A 2 -17.94 2.67 8.28
CA THR A 2 -17.08 1.83 7.45
C THR A 2 -16.07 2.72 6.72
N LEU A 3 -14.79 2.41 6.85
CA LEU A 3 -13.74 3.14 6.13
C LEU A 3 -13.76 2.76 4.65
N THR A 4 -13.44 3.71 3.78
CA THR A 4 -13.21 3.40 2.37
C THR A 4 -11.89 2.64 2.23
N LEU A 5 -11.69 2.00 1.08
CA LEU A 5 -10.43 1.28 0.83
C LEU A 5 -9.21 2.20 0.96
N ILE A 6 -9.29 3.41 0.42
CA ILE A 6 -8.18 4.36 0.49
C ILE A 6 -7.88 4.76 1.93
N GLU A 7 -8.91 5.01 2.74
CA GLU A 7 -8.75 5.33 4.16
C GLU A 7 -8.11 4.17 4.93
N GLU A 8 -8.53 2.93 4.63
CA GLU A 8 -7.94 1.74 5.23
C GLU A 8 -6.45 1.60 4.89
N VAL A 9 -6.08 1.86 3.64
CA VAL A 9 -4.68 1.83 3.19
C VAL A 9 -3.85 2.84 3.98
N LYS A 10 -4.34 4.07 4.08
CA LYS A 10 -3.64 5.13 4.81
C LYS A 10 -3.48 4.81 6.29
N GLU A 11 -4.55 4.35 6.92
CA GLU A 11 -4.55 4.00 8.34
C GLU A 11 -3.60 2.84 8.62
N THR A 12 -3.61 1.81 7.78
CA THR A 12 -2.72 0.66 7.90
C THR A 12 -1.25 1.09 7.85
N ALA A 13 -0.90 1.95 6.89
CA ALA A 13 0.47 2.43 6.75
C ALA A 13 0.92 3.25 7.96
N ILE A 14 0.09 4.19 8.40
CA ILE A 14 0.43 5.07 9.52
C ILE A 14 0.54 4.28 10.83
N ASP A 15 -0.40 3.38 11.08
CA ASP A 15 -0.37 2.56 12.29
C ASP A 15 0.85 1.65 12.32
N TYR A 16 1.21 1.04 11.19
CA TYR A 16 2.40 0.22 11.09
C TYR A 16 3.67 1.04 11.42
N LEU A 17 3.78 2.23 10.84
CA LEU A 17 4.93 3.10 11.07
C LEU A 17 5.05 3.52 12.53
N LYS A 18 3.93 3.82 13.18
CA LYS A 18 3.92 4.18 14.60
C LYS A 18 4.32 3.02 15.49
N ASP A 19 3.86 1.82 15.16
CA ASP A 19 4.14 0.62 15.97
C ASP A 19 5.56 0.10 15.77
N ASN A 20 6.23 0.49 14.69
CA ASN A 20 7.54 -0.07 14.30
C ASN A 20 8.63 1.01 14.12
N GLU A 21 8.53 2.13 14.85
CA GLU A 21 9.48 3.24 14.76
C GLU A 21 10.94 2.87 15.00
N CYS A 22 11.18 1.78 15.70
CA CYS A 22 12.55 1.36 16.04
C CYS A 22 13.16 0.37 15.04
N MET A 23 12.45 0.02 13.99
CA MET A 23 12.94 -0.93 13.01
C MET A 23 13.86 -0.26 11.99
N ASN A 24 15.06 -0.81 11.84
CA ASN A 24 15.98 -0.40 10.78
C ASN A 24 15.63 -1.16 9.51
N THR A 25 14.99 -0.48 8.56
CA THR A 25 14.62 -1.09 7.29
C THR A 25 14.81 -0.09 6.16
N TYR A 26 15.03 -0.59 4.96
CA TYR A 26 15.04 0.26 3.76
C TYR A 26 13.63 0.74 3.45
N GLY A 27 13.52 1.95 2.89
CA GLY A 27 12.21 2.50 2.52
C GLY A 27 11.42 1.60 1.57
N CYS A 28 12.08 1.02 0.57
CA CYS A 28 11.42 0.10 -0.37
C CYS A 28 10.93 -1.18 0.30
N ASP A 29 11.66 -1.69 1.28
CA ASP A 29 11.25 -2.88 2.04
C ASP A 29 10.06 -2.56 2.96
N LEU A 30 9.99 -1.34 3.45
CA LEU A 30 8.88 -0.89 4.28
C LEU A 30 7.53 -1.05 3.56
N HIS A 31 7.49 -0.68 2.28
CA HIS A 31 6.29 -0.86 1.47
C HIS A 31 5.89 -2.33 1.39
N ASN A 32 6.85 -3.22 1.14
CA ASN A 32 6.60 -4.66 1.06
C ASN A 32 6.09 -5.23 2.38
N GLU A 33 6.60 -4.75 3.52
CA GLU A 33 6.20 -5.25 4.83
C GLU A 33 4.79 -4.80 5.20
N ILE A 34 4.43 -3.56 4.90
CA ILE A 34 3.11 -3.00 5.22
C ILE A 34 2.02 -3.64 4.38
N PHE A 35 2.27 -3.83 3.08
CA PHE A 35 1.25 -4.26 2.11
C PHE A 35 1.50 -5.66 1.58
N ASN A 36 1.95 -6.56 2.44
CA ASN A 36 2.12 -7.96 2.10
C ASN A 36 0.75 -8.62 1.89
N THR A 37 0.66 -9.52 0.92
CA THR A 37 -0.58 -10.09 0.38
C THR A 37 -1.51 -10.75 1.40
N ASP A 38 -0.99 -11.27 2.51
CA ASP A 38 -1.83 -11.99 3.49
C ASP A 38 -2.40 -11.10 4.59
N TYR A 39 -2.12 -9.81 4.54
CA TYR A 39 -2.33 -8.93 5.69
C TYR A 39 -3.68 -8.21 5.69
N PHE A 40 -4.21 -7.87 4.53
CA PHE A 40 -5.26 -6.86 4.44
C PHE A 40 -6.67 -7.42 4.55
N CYS A 41 -6.94 -8.56 3.94
CA CYS A 41 -8.29 -9.12 3.90
C CYS A 41 -8.24 -10.63 3.68
N CYS A 42 -8.89 -11.40 4.55
CA CYS A 42 -8.91 -12.85 4.46
C CYS A 42 -10.23 -13.44 3.96
N TYR A 43 -11.28 -12.65 3.83
CA TYR A 43 -12.58 -13.15 3.41
C TYR A 43 -12.97 -12.62 2.03
N THR A 44 -13.41 -13.51 1.15
CA THR A 44 -13.81 -13.17 -0.21
C THR A 44 -14.94 -12.13 -0.26
N SER A 45 -15.89 -12.21 0.68
CA SER A 45 -16.99 -11.25 0.75
C SER A 45 -16.51 -9.83 1.06
N ASP A 46 -15.52 -9.71 1.95
CA ASP A 46 -14.94 -8.41 2.28
C ASP A 46 -14.10 -7.85 1.13
N CYS A 47 -13.39 -8.73 0.41
CA CYS A 47 -12.65 -8.34 -0.79
C CYS A 47 -13.57 -7.75 -1.84
N LYS A 48 -14.69 -8.40 -2.10
CA LYS A 48 -15.69 -7.92 -3.06
C LYS A 48 -16.25 -6.57 -2.66
N LYS A 49 -16.53 -6.38 -1.37
CA LYS A 49 -17.06 -5.14 -0.85
C LYS A 49 -16.09 -3.97 -1.06
N TYR A 50 -14.82 -4.16 -0.74
CA TYR A 50 -13.80 -3.14 -0.96
C TYR A 50 -13.63 -2.81 -2.43
N LEU A 51 -13.64 -3.84 -3.29
CA LEU A 51 -13.52 -3.64 -4.72
C LEU A 51 -14.73 -2.88 -5.28
N GLU A 52 -15.93 -3.15 -4.80
CA GLU A 52 -17.13 -2.43 -5.22
C GLU A 52 -17.08 -0.96 -4.78
N GLU A 53 -16.62 -0.69 -3.58
CA GLU A 53 -16.46 0.69 -3.07
C GLU A 53 -15.44 1.49 -3.89
N TYR A 54 -14.36 0.86 -4.28
CA TYR A 54 -13.32 1.50 -5.11
C TYR A 54 -13.77 1.64 -6.56
N GLY A 55 -14.50 0.65 -7.06
CA GLY A 55 -14.86 0.51 -8.46
C GLY A 55 -14.12 -0.66 -9.08
N VAL A 56 -14.84 -1.74 -9.39
CA VAL A 56 -14.21 -2.98 -9.92
C VAL A 56 -13.46 -2.71 -11.22
N PHE A 57 -14.07 -1.96 -12.12
CA PHE A 57 -13.45 -1.65 -13.42
C PHE A 57 -12.15 -0.85 -13.23
N GLU A 58 -12.19 0.15 -12.38
CA GLU A 58 -11.04 1.00 -12.06
C GLU A 58 -9.93 0.21 -11.38
N ALA A 59 -10.30 -0.75 -10.53
CA ALA A 59 -9.34 -1.64 -9.87
C ALA A 59 -8.61 -2.51 -10.88
N VAL A 60 -9.35 -3.13 -11.80
CA VAL A 60 -8.78 -3.97 -12.87
C VAL A 60 -7.84 -3.15 -13.75
N GLU A 61 -8.27 -1.98 -14.17
CA GLU A 61 -7.47 -1.09 -15.02
C GLU A 61 -6.16 -0.69 -14.34
N LYS A 62 -6.25 -0.31 -13.06
CA LYS A 62 -5.09 0.11 -12.29
C LYS A 62 -4.05 -1.00 -12.13
N VAL A 63 -4.50 -2.21 -11.82
CA VAL A 63 -3.62 -3.38 -11.70
C VAL A 63 -2.99 -3.72 -13.04
N GLN A 64 -3.78 -3.73 -14.12
CA GLN A 64 -3.27 -4.01 -15.46
C GLN A 64 -2.18 -3.02 -15.88
N GLU A 65 -2.42 -1.73 -15.70
CA GLU A 65 -1.46 -0.69 -16.07
C GLU A 65 -0.18 -0.81 -15.26
N TYR A 66 -0.29 -1.04 -13.95
CA TYR A 66 0.86 -1.18 -13.08
C TYR A 66 1.71 -2.39 -13.46
N GLU A 67 1.09 -3.56 -13.67
CA GLU A 67 1.81 -4.78 -13.98
C GLU A 67 2.44 -4.73 -15.37
N LYS A 68 1.75 -4.18 -16.36
CA LYS A 68 2.31 -4.01 -17.69
C LYS A 68 3.53 -3.10 -17.67
N PHE A 69 3.46 -2.02 -16.91
CA PHE A 69 4.59 -1.08 -16.78
C PHE A 69 5.78 -1.70 -16.05
N ASN A 70 5.54 -2.38 -14.94
CA ASN A 70 6.61 -2.87 -14.08
C ASN A 70 7.12 -4.26 -14.44
N PHE A 71 6.26 -5.13 -14.98
CA PHE A 71 6.59 -6.53 -15.26
C PHE A 71 6.52 -6.89 -16.75
N GLY A 72 6.02 -6.00 -17.59
CA GLY A 72 5.84 -6.25 -19.03
C GLY A 72 4.59 -7.03 -19.37
N GLU A 73 3.93 -7.65 -18.40
CA GLU A 73 2.70 -8.42 -18.60
C GLU A 73 1.86 -8.45 -17.33
N VAL A 74 0.57 -8.77 -17.48
CA VAL A 74 -0.35 -8.93 -16.37
C VAL A 74 -0.19 -10.32 -15.78
N THR A 75 0.20 -10.42 -14.51
CA THR A 75 0.45 -11.69 -13.82
C THR A 75 -0.65 -12.04 -12.81
N THR A 76 -1.40 -11.04 -12.32
CA THR A 76 -2.47 -11.25 -11.35
C THR A 76 -3.72 -11.81 -12.04
N ASP A 77 -4.35 -12.81 -11.43
CA ASP A 77 -5.65 -13.29 -11.88
C ASP A 77 -6.72 -12.26 -11.49
N LEU A 78 -7.11 -11.45 -12.47
CA LEU A 78 -8.04 -10.35 -12.28
C LEU A 78 -9.48 -10.81 -11.98
N SER A 79 -9.78 -12.08 -12.20
CA SER A 79 -11.09 -12.67 -11.87
C SER A 79 -11.20 -13.11 -10.41
N ASP A 80 -10.07 -13.20 -9.70
CA ASP A 80 -10.03 -13.58 -8.29
C ASP A 80 -10.07 -12.31 -7.42
N PRO A 81 -11.17 -12.06 -6.69
CA PRO A 81 -11.29 -10.84 -5.88
C PRO A 81 -10.19 -10.68 -4.85
N PHE A 82 -9.73 -11.77 -4.26
CA PHE A 82 -8.66 -11.74 -3.26
C PHE A 82 -7.34 -11.25 -3.87
N LYS A 83 -6.96 -11.83 -5.00
CA LYS A 83 -5.71 -11.46 -5.70
C LYS A 83 -5.77 -10.05 -6.24
N LEU A 84 -6.90 -9.68 -6.82
CA LEU A 84 -7.11 -8.33 -7.35
C LEU A 84 -7.01 -7.28 -6.23
N LEU A 85 -7.69 -7.51 -5.11
CA LEU A 85 -7.67 -6.57 -3.99
C LEU A 85 -6.26 -6.45 -3.39
N ASN A 86 -5.57 -7.57 -3.20
CA ASN A 86 -4.22 -7.54 -2.63
C ASN A 86 -3.25 -6.74 -3.50
N MET A 87 -3.32 -6.93 -4.82
CA MET A 87 -2.47 -6.16 -5.72
C MET A 87 -2.86 -4.69 -5.75
N LEU A 88 -4.16 -4.40 -5.73
CA LEU A 88 -4.65 -3.01 -5.67
C LEU A 88 -4.16 -2.31 -4.41
N VAL A 89 -4.26 -2.96 -3.26
CA VAL A 89 -3.79 -2.41 -1.97
C VAL A 89 -2.29 -2.13 -2.02
N TYR A 90 -1.52 -3.04 -2.60
CA TYR A 90 -0.08 -2.87 -2.77
C TYR A 90 0.24 -1.60 -3.59
N ILE A 91 -0.47 -1.41 -4.69
CA ILE A 91 -0.28 -0.25 -5.57
C ILE A 91 -0.69 1.05 -4.85
N LEU A 92 -1.86 1.05 -4.22
CA LEU A 92 -2.35 2.23 -3.48
C LEU A 92 -1.43 2.57 -2.31
N GLY A 93 -0.87 1.57 -1.67
CA GLY A 93 0.10 1.76 -0.59
C GLY A 93 1.38 2.42 -1.07
N GLU A 94 1.91 1.99 -2.21
CA GLU A 94 3.07 2.63 -2.83
C GLU A 94 2.79 4.10 -3.16
N GLU A 95 1.64 4.37 -3.76
CA GLU A 95 1.23 5.74 -4.08
C GLU A 95 1.10 6.59 -2.83
N PHE A 96 0.56 6.03 -1.76
CA PHE A 96 0.42 6.76 -0.49
C PHE A 96 1.79 7.08 0.12
N LEU A 97 2.68 6.09 0.21
CA LEU A 97 4.01 6.28 0.79
C LEU A 97 4.85 7.28 -0.02
N ASN A 98 4.61 7.39 -1.32
CA ASN A 98 5.30 8.36 -2.17
C ASN A 98 4.98 9.82 -1.80
N ASN A 99 3.97 10.07 -0.99
CA ASN A 99 3.66 11.42 -0.49
C ASN A 99 4.66 11.90 0.57
N SER A 100 5.45 11.00 1.14
CA SER A 100 6.53 11.40 2.05
C SER A 100 7.79 11.69 1.24
N ASN A 101 8.18 12.95 1.17
CA ASN A 101 9.41 13.34 0.49
C ASN A 101 10.66 12.77 1.19
N THR A 102 10.63 12.71 2.51
CA THR A 102 11.73 12.13 3.30
C THR A 102 11.94 10.68 2.93
N LEU A 103 10.87 9.89 2.89
CA LEU A 103 10.95 8.49 2.51
C LEU A 103 11.40 8.33 1.06
N THR A 104 10.72 8.98 0.14
CA THR A 104 10.90 8.77 -1.30
C THR A 104 12.24 9.28 -1.80
N ASN A 105 12.63 10.50 -1.39
CA ASN A 105 13.81 11.15 -1.94
C ASN A 105 15.09 10.89 -1.15
N THR A 106 14.98 10.46 0.10
CA THR A 106 16.15 10.30 0.97
C THR A 106 16.41 8.83 1.33
N TYR A 107 15.37 8.09 1.75
CA TYR A 107 15.55 6.78 2.35
C TYR A 107 14.95 5.62 1.56
N TRP A 108 14.49 5.83 0.32
CA TRP A 108 13.90 4.73 -0.44
C TRP A 108 14.88 3.55 -0.62
N ASN A 109 16.12 3.86 -0.93
CA ASN A 109 17.19 2.87 -1.11
C ASN A 109 18.20 2.82 0.03
N GLU A 110 17.85 3.39 1.18
CA GLU A 110 18.73 3.44 2.35
C GLU A 110 17.96 3.07 3.61
N TYR A 111 18.69 2.70 4.67
CA TYR A 111 18.08 2.46 5.98
C TYR A 111 17.47 3.73 6.52
N ILE A 112 16.25 3.62 7.05
CA ILE A 112 15.56 4.74 7.67
C ILE A 112 16.06 4.86 9.11
N PRO A 113 16.70 5.99 9.49
CA PRO A 113 17.10 6.20 10.88
C PRO A 113 15.86 6.28 11.79
N GLU A 114 16.01 5.81 13.02
CA GLU A 114 14.93 5.79 14.00
C GLU A 114 14.25 7.17 14.16
N ASN A 115 15.03 8.23 14.19
CA ASN A 115 14.52 9.59 14.39
C ASN A 115 13.78 10.16 13.17
N GLU A 116 13.87 9.53 12.01
CA GLU A 116 13.19 10.01 10.79
C GLU A 116 11.79 9.45 10.61
N TYR A 117 11.43 8.39 11.34
CA TYR A 117 10.08 7.82 11.26
C TYR A 117 9.01 8.85 11.62
N LYS A 118 9.27 9.67 12.63
CA LYS A 118 8.34 10.72 13.04
C LYS A 118 8.07 11.71 11.90
N THR A 119 9.12 12.14 11.20
CA THR A 119 9.00 13.06 10.08
C THR A 119 8.18 12.42 8.93
N ILE A 120 8.46 11.16 8.62
CA ILE A 120 7.73 10.42 7.59
C ILE A 120 6.24 10.33 7.96
N ILE A 121 5.93 9.97 9.21
CA ILE A 121 4.55 9.88 9.69
C ILE A 121 3.84 11.23 9.57
N GLU A 122 4.48 12.31 9.99
CA GLU A 122 3.91 13.67 9.92
C GLU A 122 3.61 14.06 8.47
N GLU A 123 4.52 13.78 7.55
CA GLU A 123 4.31 14.05 6.12
C GLU A 123 3.12 13.28 5.56
N LEU A 124 2.99 12.01 5.94
CA LEU A 124 1.89 11.16 5.48
C LEU A 124 0.54 11.54 6.09
N GLN A 125 0.54 12.04 7.32
CA GLN A 125 -0.70 12.47 7.99
C GLN A 125 -1.31 13.73 7.36
N GLU A 126 -0.53 14.50 6.63
CA GLU A 126 -1.00 15.71 5.93
C GLU A 126 -1.67 15.42 4.58
N VAL A 127 -1.61 14.21 4.11
CA VAL A 127 -2.17 13.81 2.81
C VAL A 127 -3.70 13.72 2.86
#